data_42ff89c0ed7a5ecc40c239a8b65e9bb4
#
_entry.id   42ff89c0ed7a5ecc40c239a8b65e9bb4
#
_cell.length_a   1.000
_cell.length_b   1.000
_cell.length_c   1.000
_cell.angle_alpha   90.00
_cell.angle_beta   90.00
_cell.angle_gamma   90.00
#
_symmetry.space_group_name_H-M   'P 1'
#
loop_
_entity.id
_entity.type
_entity.pdbx_description
1 polymer ?
#
loop_
_entity_poly.entity_id
_entity_poly.type
_entity_poly.pdbx_seq_one_letter_code
_entity_poly.pdbx_strand_id
1 'polypeptide(L)'
;DPKDANSRPAAVITPVSPTTVTNPNQTVVDGKPVASVVITPGNSDATVTVDESKLPNGVTYDPTTKTISGTPNVTDWGPSEETRKFEIPVVVTNPDGSKTTKTVEITVQRDTDRDGDPDVTDPDDDGDGVTDVEEKAKGSNPKDANSRPAAVITPVSPTTILNPNQTVVDGKPVTSVTITPGNPTATVTVDESKLPNGVTYDPVTKTISGTPNVTDWGPSEE
;
A
#
# COMPACT_ATOMS: atom_id res chain seq x y z
N ASP A 1 -3.00 -83.36 29.29
CA ASP A 1 -2.75 -83.72 27.89
C ASP A 1 -2.47 -82.50 27.03
N PRO A 2 -1.36 -82.54 26.41
CA PRO A 2 -0.82 -81.31 25.86
C PRO A 2 -1.04 -81.21 24.38
N LYS A 3 -1.29 -80.07 23.96
CA LYS A 3 -1.25 -79.54 22.56
C LYS A 3 -2.59 -78.99 22.09
N ASP A 4 -2.97 -77.93 22.78
CA ASP A 4 -3.81 -76.93 22.10
C ASP A 4 -2.86 -76.14 21.16
N ALA A 5 -2.85 -76.52 19.87
CA ALA A 5 -2.09 -75.87 18.82
C ALA A 5 -2.69 -74.47 18.47
N ASN A 6 -3.63 -74.00 19.27
CA ASN A 6 -4.33 -72.72 19.03
C ASN A 6 -3.98 -71.63 20.08
N SER A 7 -3.00 -71.89 20.95
CA SER A 7 -2.47 -70.89 21.86
C SER A 7 -1.45 -69.99 21.16
N ARG A 8 -1.88 -69.26 20.15
CA ARG A 8 -1.12 -68.16 19.62
C ARG A 8 -0.97 -67.09 20.71
N PRO A 9 0.25 -66.68 21.09
CA PRO A 9 0.35 -65.54 22.00
C PRO A 9 -0.43 -64.36 21.45
N ALA A 10 -1.25 -63.74 22.29
CA ALA A 10 -1.88 -62.49 21.92
C ALA A 10 -0.78 -61.52 21.43
N ALA A 11 -0.97 -60.98 20.26
CA ALA A 11 -0.09 -59.96 19.77
C ALA A 11 -0.01 -58.84 20.79
N VAL A 12 1.19 -58.56 21.31
CA VAL A 12 1.42 -57.40 22.17
C VAL A 12 1.15 -56.16 21.33
N ILE A 13 -0.05 -55.60 21.48
CA ILE A 13 -0.37 -54.31 20.86
C ILE A 13 0.36 -53.27 21.70
N THR A 14 1.57 -52.89 21.28
CA THR A 14 2.22 -51.71 21.86
C THR A 14 1.38 -50.49 21.46
N PRO A 15 0.96 -49.65 22.43
CA PRO A 15 0.21 -48.46 22.09
C PRO A 15 1.05 -47.58 21.15
N VAL A 16 0.55 -47.30 19.95
CA VAL A 16 1.20 -46.35 19.04
C VAL A 16 1.00 -44.95 19.58
N SER A 17 2.06 -44.18 19.69
CA SER A 17 1.97 -42.77 20.07
C SER A 17 1.08 -42.00 19.08
N PRO A 18 0.38 -40.97 19.51
CA PRO A 18 -0.44 -40.19 18.59
C PRO A 18 0.44 -39.43 17.57
N THR A 19 -0.07 -39.29 16.34
CA THR A 19 0.54 -38.39 15.36
C THR A 19 0.46 -36.95 15.87
N THR A 20 1.58 -36.25 15.86
CA THR A 20 1.67 -34.82 16.20
C THR A 20 1.98 -33.98 14.98
N VAL A 21 1.47 -32.75 14.97
CA VAL A 21 1.74 -31.73 13.94
C VAL A 21 2.10 -30.44 14.67
N THR A 22 3.25 -29.88 14.38
CA THR A 22 3.67 -28.58 14.93
C THR A 22 3.09 -27.45 14.09
N ASN A 23 2.78 -26.33 14.70
CA ASN A 23 2.24 -25.14 14.00
C ASN A 23 1.07 -25.44 13.04
N PRO A 24 0.07 -26.27 13.43
CA PRO A 24 -0.98 -26.71 12.51
C PRO A 24 -1.90 -25.57 12.05
N ASN A 25 -1.99 -24.49 12.83
CA ASN A 25 -2.82 -23.33 12.53
C ASN A 25 -1.95 -22.08 12.63
N GLN A 26 -1.85 -21.33 11.56
CA GLN A 26 -1.04 -20.12 11.52
C GLN A 26 -1.61 -19.07 10.56
N THR A 27 -1.35 -17.82 10.87
CA THR A 27 -1.61 -16.67 10.00
C THR A 27 -0.28 -16.07 9.59
N VAL A 28 -0.12 -15.77 8.31
CA VAL A 28 1.10 -15.23 7.74
C VAL A 28 0.77 -14.13 6.73
N VAL A 29 1.61 -13.12 6.65
CA VAL A 29 1.50 -12.08 5.63
C VAL A 29 2.00 -12.64 4.29
N ASP A 30 1.35 -12.31 3.19
CA ASP A 30 1.78 -12.70 1.84
C ASP A 30 3.22 -12.23 1.57
N GLY A 31 4.05 -13.09 1.02
CA GLY A 31 5.47 -12.81 0.86
C GLY A 31 6.35 -13.06 2.10
N LYS A 32 5.79 -13.40 3.27
CA LYS A 32 6.58 -13.80 4.46
C LYS A 32 6.55 -15.32 4.65
N PRO A 33 7.63 -15.94 5.15
CA PRO A 33 7.70 -17.39 5.28
C PRO A 33 6.74 -17.92 6.35
N VAL A 34 6.10 -19.06 6.05
CA VAL A 34 5.34 -19.80 7.07
C VAL A 34 6.26 -20.41 8.14
N ALA A 35 5.79 -20.50 9.36
CA ALA A 35 6.46 -21.31 10.38
C ALA A 35 6.39 -22.80 9.94
N SER A 36 7.53 -23.47 9.91
CA SER A 36 7.60 -24.86 9.45
C SER A 36 6.63 -25.77 10.21
N VAL A 37 5.81 -26.50 9.44
CA VAL A 37 4.86 -27.48 9.97
C VAL A 37 5.51 -28.86 9.86
N VAL A 38 5.90 -29.43 11.00
CA VAL A 38 6.51 -30.78 11.04
C VAL A 38 5.45 -31.80 11.45
N ILE A 39 5.28 -32.83 10.62
CA ILE A 39 4.36 -33.93 10.86
C ILE A 39 5.17 -35.12 11.42
N THR A 40 4.90 -35.49 12.66
CA THR A 40 5.57 -36.61 13.34
C THR A 40 4.56 -37.73 13.54
N PRO A 41 4.60 -38.79 12.70
CA PRO A 41 3.77 -39.97 12.91
C PRO A 41 4.06 -40.65 14.24
N GLY A 42 3.05 -41.22 14.85
CA GLY A 42 3.23 -42.02 16.06
C GLY A 42 3.93 -43.38 15.81
N ASN A 43 3.88 -43.85 14.56
CA ASN A 43 4.66 -44.99 14.07
C ASN A 43 5.68 -44.49 13.04
N SER A 44 6.98 -44.82 13.28
CA SER A 44 8.07 -44.38 12.39
C SER A 44 7.92 -44.88 10.96
N ASP A 45 7.30 -46.05 10.77
CA ASP A 45 7.11 -46.71 9.48
C ASP A 45 5.83 -46.23 8.74
N ALA A 46 5.07 -45.32 9.36
CA ALA A 46 3.89 -44.75 8.73
C ALA A 46 4.24 -43.79 7.58
N THR A 47 3.45 -43.84 6.55
CA THR A 47 3.53 -42.94 5.40
C THR A 47 2.71 -41.68 5.65
N VAL A 48 3.27 -40.51 5.34
CA VAL A 48 2.57 -39.23 5.38
C VAL A 48 2.28 -38.77 3.97
N THR A 49 1.03 -38.43 3.71
CA THR A 49 0.56 -37.85 2.44
C THR A 49 -0.08 -36.50 2.72
N VAL A 50 0.34 -35.48 1.98
CA VAL A 50 -0.22 -34.12 2.03
C VAL A 50 -0.91 -33.85 0.69
N ASP A 51 -2.07 -33.25 0.71
CA ASP A 51 -2.72 -32.76 -0.51
C ASP A 51 -2.08 -31.44 -0.93
N GLU A 52 -1.04 -31.54 -1.75
CA GLU A 52 -0.25 -30.38 -2.22
C GLU A 52 -1.07 -29.41 -3.09
N SER A 53 -2.19 -29.88 -3.68
CA SER A 53 -3.09 -28.99 -4.44
C SER A 53 -3.83 -27.97 -3.56
N LYS A 54 -3.79 -28.17 -2.26
CA LYS A 54 -4.38 -27.28 -1.23
C LYS A 54 -3.38 -26.36 -0.59
N LEU A 55 -2.10 -26.49 -0.90
CA LEU A 55 -1.07 -25.57 -0.40
C LEU A 55 -1.17 -24.20 -1.09
N PRO A 56 -0.91 -23.11 -0.37
CA PRO A 56 -0.70 -21.80 -1.02
C PRO A 56 0.45 -21.89 -2.03
N ASN A 57 0.33 -21.15 -3.12
CA ASN A 57 1.44 -21.02 -4.06
C ASN A 57 2.71 -20.53 -3.34
N GLY A 58 3.86 -21.16 -3.60
CA GLY A 58 5.12 -20.87 -2.91
C GLY A 58 5.35 -21.64 -1.60
N VAL A 59 4.36 -22.43 -1.14
CA VAL A 59 4.50 -23.35 -0.01
C VAL A 59 4.54 -24.77 -0.53
N THR A 60 5.44 -25.60 -0.01
CA THR A 60 5.68 -26.98 -0.48
C THR A 60 5.74 -27.96 0.67
N TYR A 61 5.56 -29.24 0.37
CA TYR A 61 5.77 -30.36 1.29
C TYR A 61 7.03 -31.13 0.91
N ASP A 62 7.91 -31.35 1.89
CA ASP A 62 9.06 -32.28 1.75
C ASP A 62 8.71 -33.63 2.41
N PRO A 63 8.55 -34.70 1.62
CA PRO A 63 8.23 -36.03 2.15
C PRO A 63 9.39 -36.65 2.94
N THR A 64 10.64 -36.24 2.74
CA THR A 64 11.81 -36.76 3.46
C THR A 64 11.82 -36.28 4.89
N THR A 65 11.62 -34.99 5.10
CA THR A 65 11.57 -34.38 6.41
C THR A 65 10.15 -34.32 7.00
N LYS A 66 9.15 -34.69 6.20
CA LYS A 66 7.72 -34.60 6.54
C LYS A 66 7.32 -33.21 6.98
N THR A 67 7.82 -32.18 6.27
CA THR A 67 7.69 -30.78 6.63
C THR A 67 7.00 -29.97 5.53
N ILE A 68 6.02 -29.15 5.90
CA ILE A 68 5.47 -28.12 5.06
C ILE A 68 6.19 -26.80 5.39
N SER A 69 6.71 -26.14 4.36
CA SER A 69 7.44 -24.88 4.50
C SER A 69 7.38 -24.06 3.21
N GLY A 70 7.82 -22.82 3.28
CA GLY A 70 7.89 -21.94 2.11
C GLY A 70 7.36 -20.55 2.41
N THR A 71 7.18 -19.77 1.36
CA THR A 71 6.68 -18.39 1.42
C THR A 71 5.47 -18.28 0.51
N PRO A 72 4.27 -18.06 1.03
CA PRO A 72 3.09 -17.90 0.20
C PRO A 72 3.25 -16.70 -0.75
N ASN A 73 2.72 -16.85 -1.95
CA ASN A 73 2.65 -15.80 -2.96
C ASN A 73 1.32 -15.94 -3.71
N VAL A 74 0.30 -15.29 -3.17
CA VAL A 74 -1.05 -15.30 -3.74
C VAL A 74 -1.15 -14.18 -4.77
N THR A 75 -1.45 -14.52 -6.03
CA THR A 75 -1.47 -13.55 -7.15
C THR A 75 -2.86 -13.25 -7.68
N ASP A 76 -3.88 -13.97 -7.21
CA ASP A 76 -5.26 -13.92 -7.69
C ASP A 76 -6.24 -13.45 -6.61
N TRP A 77 -5.84 -12.43 -5.84
CA TRP A 77 -6.68 -11.83 -4.83
C TRP A 77 -7.98 -11.26 -5.41
N GLY A 78 -9.10 -11.56 -4.77
CA GLY A 78 -10.36 -10.91 -5.07
C GLY A 78 -10.31 -9.40 -4.72
N PRO A 79 -11.14 -8.55 -5.34
CA PRO A 79 -11.08 -7.09 -5.14
C PRO A 79 -11.25 -6.63 -3.68
N SER A 80 -11.99 -7.38 -2.88
CA SER A 80 -12.25 -7.09 -1.45
C SER A 80 -11.70 -8.18 -0.54
N GLU A 81 -10.84 -9.05 -1.04
CA GLU A 81 -10.28 -10.14 -0.28
C GLU A 81 -9.03 -9.68 0.45
N GLU A 82 -9.08 -9.66 1.77
CA GLU A 82 -7.98 -9.27 2.66
C GLU A 82 -7.21 -10.48 3.19
N THR A 83 -7.89 -11.64 3.25
CA THR A 83 -7.32 -12.87 3.80
C THR A 83 -7.82 -14.07 3.03
N ARG A 84 -6.95 -15.08 2.84
CA ARG A 84 -7.34 -16.36 2.26
C ARG A 84 -6.91 -17.52 3.14
N LYS A 85 -7.83 -18.39 3.43
CA LYS A 85 -7.65 -19.59 4.25
C LYS A 85 -7.37 -20.80 3.37
N PHE A 86 -6.30 -21.52 3.67
CA PHE A 86 -5.93 -22.78 3.06
C PHE A 86 -6.07 -23.89 4.08
N GLU A 87 -6.92 -24.88 3.80
CA GLU A 87 -7.11 -26.07 4.62
C GLU A 87 -6.45 -27.27 3.91
N ILE A 88 -5.36 -27.75 4.48
CA ILE A 88 -4.49 -28.75 3.88
C ILE A 88 -4.70 -30.08 4.60
N PRO A 89 -5.33 -31.09 3.96
CA PRO A 89 -5.44 -32.42 4.52
C PRO A 89 -4.09 -33.11 4.58
N VAL A 90 -3.79 -33.68 5.76
CA VAL A 90 -2.61 -34.51 6.02
C VAL A 90 -3.10 -35.89 6.42
N VAL A 91 -2.77 -36.91 5.65
CA VAL A 91 -3.15 -38.30 5.93
C VAL A 91 -1.93 -39.10 6.33
N VAL A 92 -1.96 -39.68 7.53
CA VAL A 92 -0.94 -40.62 8.02
C VAL A 92 -1.50 -42.02 7.91
N THR A 93 -0.83 -42.88 7.16
CA THR A 93 -1.21 -44.30 6.94
C THR A 93 -0.20 -45.20 7.63
N ASN A 94 -0.63 -45.98 8.59
CA ASN A 94 0.17 -46.94 9.30
C ASN A 94 0.42 -48.22 8.45
N PRO A 95 1.43 -49.05 8.77
CA PRO A 95 1.70 -50.28 8.06
C PRO A 95 0.56 -51.31 8.10
N ASP A 96 -0.32 -51.22 9.09
CA ASP A 96 -1.54 -52.06 9.19
C ASP A 96 -2.70 -51.55 8.33
N GLY A 97 -2.49 -50.47 7.59
CA GLY A 97 -3.50 -49.83 6.74
C GLY A 97 -4.43 -48.85 7.46
N SER A 98 -4.32 -48.71 8.76
CA SER A 98 -5.10 -47.73 9.52
C SER A 98 -4.66 -46.30 9.16
N LYS A 99 -5.61 -45.34 9.14
CA LYS A 99 -5.36 -43.95 8.72
C LYS A 99 -5.76 -42.98 9.81
N THR A 100 -4.95 -41.93 9.95
CA THR A 100 -5.26 -40.76 10.75
C THR A 100 -5.21 -39.52 9.86
N THR A 101 -6.27 -38.73 9.83
CA THR A 101 -6.32 -37.47 9.10
C THR A 101 -6.17 -36.30 10.07
N LYS A 102 -5.32 -35.37 9.72
CA LYS A 102 -5.15 -34.05 10.36
C LYS A 102 -5.35 -32.96 9.33
N THR A 103 -5.75 -31.78 9.75
CA THR A 103 -5.80 -30.62 8.88
C THR A 103 -4.76 -29.59 9.35
N VAL A 104 -3.97 -29.08 8.43
CA VAL A 104 -3.13 -27.91 8.61
C VAL A 104 -3.88 -26.72 8.02
N GLU A 105 -3.95 -25.63 8.76
CA GLU A 105 -4.62 -24.40 8.35
C GLU A 105 -3.60 -23.29 8.22
N ILE A 106 -3.49 -22.70 7.03
CA ILE A 106 -2.65 -21.53 6.78
C ILE A 106 -3.58 -20.43 6.29
N THR A 107 -3.67 -19.34 7.05
CA THR A 107 -4.35 -18.12 6.64
C THR A 107 -3.30 -17.13 6.13
N VAL A 108 -3.42 -16.76 4.86
CA VAL A 108 -2.55 -15.75 4.25
C VAL A 108 -3.28 -14.41 4.27
N GLN A 109 -2.64 -13.38 4.81
CA GLN A 109 -3.11 -12.00 4.77
C GLN A 109 -2.51 -11.30 3.56
N ARG A 110 -3.32 -10.58 2.82
CA ARG A 110 -2.88 -9.79 1.67
C ARG A 110 -1.95 -8.68 2.14
N ASP A 111 -0.95 -8.40 1.33
CA ASP A 111 0.04 -7.33 1.49
C ASP A 111 0.29 -6.79 0.08
N THR A 112 -0.41 -5.69 -0.26
CA THR A 112 -0.53 -5.22 -1.65
C THR A 112 0.76 -4.56 -2.12
N ASP A 113 1.39 -3.72 -1.30
CA ASP A 113 2.64 -3.01 -1.62
C ASP A 113 3.90 -3.79 -1.21
N ARG A 114 3.73 -4.87 -0.42
CA ARG A 114 4.77 -5.79 0.05
C ARG A 114 5.78 -5.16 1.03
N ASP A 115 5.36 -4.22 1.82
CA ASP A 115 6.20 -3.62 2.86
C ASP A 115 6.27 -4.50 4.12
N GLY A 116 5.30 -5.38 4.31
CA GLY A 116 5.22 -6.38 5.37
C GLY A 116 4.16 -6.10 6.42
N ASP A 117 3.45 -4.99 6.33
CA ASP A 117 2.20 -4.74 7.01
C ASP A 117 1.05 -5.25 6.13
N PRO A 118 0.14 -6.12 6.63
CA PRO A 118 -0.94 -6.62 5.79
C PRO A 118 -2.05 -5.57 5.62
N ASP A 119 -2.71 -5.57 4.45
CA ASP A 119 -3.80 -4.65 4.10
C ASP A 119 -4.86 -4.46 5.19
N VAL A 120 -5.08 -5.46 6.06
CA VAL A 120 -6.05 -5.38 7.17
C VAL A 120 -5.65 -4.38 8.27
N THR A 121 -4.39 -3.98 8.34
CA THR A 121 -3.83 -3.07 9.34
C THR A 121 -3.05 -1.92 8.72
N ASP A 122 -2.74 -2.01 7.44
CA ASP A 122 -2.04 -0.97 6.70
C ASP A 122 -2.98 0.24 6.47
N PRO A 123 -2.55 1.46 6.74
CA PRO A 123 -3.31 2.65 6.41
C PRO A 123 -3.17 3.12 4.95
N ASP A 124 -2.27 2.54 4.15
CA ASP A 124 -1.92 2.91 2.76
C ASP A 124 -1.58 1.63 1.98
N ASP A 125 -2.63 0.81 1.68
CA ASP A 125 -2.51 -0.56 1.15
C ASP A 125 -1.61 -0.70 -0.09
N ASP A 126 -1.48 0.33 -0.93
CA ASP A 126 -0.67 0.28 -2.16
C ASP A 126 0.63 1.09 -2.11
N GLY A 127 0.90 1.74 -0.97
CA GLY A 127 2.16 2.44 -0.70
C GLY A 127 2.37 3.69 -1.56
N ASP A 128 1.29 4.29 -2.10
CA ASP A 128 1.38 5.44 -3.01
C ASP A 128 1.51 6.80 -2.29
N GLY A 129 1.35 6.81 -0.96
CA GLY A 129 1.42 7.98 -0.09
C GLY A 129 0.08 8.70 0.10
N VAL A 130 -1.02 8.13 -0.37
CA VAL A 130 -2.40 8.55 -0.07
C VAL A 130 -3.05 7.45 0.76
N THR A 131 -3.62 7.81 1.90
CA THR A 131 -4.20 6.79 2.76
C THR A 131 -5.49 6.20 2.19
N ASP A 132 -5.75 4.94 2.50
CA ASP A 132 -6.98 4.20 2.18
C ASP A 132 -8.25 4.98 2.48
N VAL A 133 -8.29 5.64 3.64
CA VAL A 133 -9.43 6.45 4.08
C VAL A 133 -9.62 7.63 3.14
N GLU A 134 -8.54 8.28 2.73
CA GLU A 134 -8.59 9.43 1.83
C GLU A 134 -9.00 9.01 0.42
N GLU A 135 -8.50 7.88 -0.05
CA GLU A 135 -8.84 7.30 -1.33
C GLU A 135 -10.30 6.89 -1.43
N LYS A 136 -10.76 6.11 -0.45
CA LYS A 136 -12.17 5.71 -0.34
C LYS A 136 -13.11 6.92 -0.30
N ALA A 137 -12.72 7.99 0.40
CA ALA A 137 -13.50 9.23 0.48
C ALA A 137 -13.56 10.00 -0.84
N LYS A 138 -12.51 9.87 -1.68
CA LYS A 138 -12.37 10.59 -2.96
C LYS A 138 -12.67 9.72 -4.19
N GLY A 139 -12.94 8.44 -3.99
CA GLY A 139 -13.35 7.49 -5.05
C GLY A 139 -12.21 6.92 -5.88
N SER A 140 -10.98 6.90 -5.35
CA SER A 140 -9.86 6.12 -5.88
C SER A 140 -9.78 4.72 -5.25
N ASN A 141 -8.88 3.87 -5.73
CA ASN A 141 -8.75 2.49 -5.31
C ASN A 141 -7.52 2.31 -4.40
N PRO A 142 -7.70 2.01 -3.10
CA PRO A 142 -6.59 1.86 -2.15
C PRO A 142 -5.58 0.74 -2.44
N LYS A 143 -5.86 -0.10 -3.44
CA LYS A 143 -5.01 -1.25 -3.81
C LYS A 143 -4.40 -1.11 -5.19
N ASP A 144 -4.35 0.10 -5.73
CA ASP A 144 -3.77 0.41 -7.04
C ASP A 144 -3.05 1.75 -7.01
N ALA A 145 -1.75 1.73 -6.84
CA ALA A 145 -0.87 2.91 -6.75
C ALA A 145 -0.96 3.88 -7.96
N ASN A 146 -1.63 3.46 -9.04
CA ASN A 146 -1.91 4.32 -10.18
C ASN A 146 -3.28 5.00 -10.07
N SER A 147 -4.11 4.62 -9.12
CA SER A 147 -5.47 5.10 -8.90
C SER A 147 -5.52 6.18 -7.83
N ARG A 148 -4.87 7.31 -8.07
CA ARG A 148 -4.82 8.42 -7.10
C ARG A 148 -6.05 9.31 -7.20
N PRO A 149 -6.49 9.92 -6.08
CA PRO A 149 -7.52 10.95 -6.12
C PRO A 149 -7.13 12.09 -7.06
N ALA A 150 -8.09 12.60 -7.81
CA ALA A 150 -7.85 13.77 -8.63
C ALA A 150 -7.37 14.95 -7.78
N ALA A 151 -6.29 15.62 -8.21
CA ALA A 151 -5.81 16.80 -7.53
C ALA A 151 -6.92 17.84 -7.40
N VAL A 152 -7.20 18.28 -6.18
CA VAL A 152 -8.15 19.38 -5.95
C VAL A 152 -7.52 20.64 -6.50
N ILE A 153 -7.91 21.01 -7.71
CA ILE A 153 -7.56 22.33 -8.28
C ILE A 153 -8.46 23.34 -7.56
N THR A 154 -7.95 23.93 -6.48
CA THR A 154 -8.62 25.10 -5.90
C THR A 154 -8.61 26.22 -6.93
N PRO A 155 -9.77 26.79 -7.32
CA PRO A 155 -9.79 27.90 -8.27
C PRO A 155 -8.92 29.04 -7.71
N VAL A 156 -7.89 29.42 -8.45
CA VAL A 156 -7.07 30.58 -8.06
C VAL A 156 -7.91 31.84 -8.28
N SER A 157 -8.05 32.66 -7.27
CA SER A 157 -8.71 33.96 -7.41
C SER A 157 -8.03 34.77 -8.54
N PRO A 158 -8.76 35.54 -9.33
CA PRO A 158 -8.16 36.37 -10.38
C PRO A 158 -7.18 37.39 -9.78
N THR A 159 -6.11 37.68 -10.52
CA THR A 159 -5.23 38.80 -10.19
C THR A 159 -6.02 40.10 -10.30
N THR A 160 -5.94 40.95 -9.29
CA THR A 160 -6.56 42.27 -9.29
C THR A 160 -5.50 43.37 -9.35
N ILE A 161 -5.81 44.44 -10.05
CA ILE A 161 -4.98 45.64 -10.14
C ILE A 161 -5.87 46.81 -9.69
N LEU A 162 -5.46 47.46 -8.64
CA LEU A 162 -6.12 48.68 -8.13
C LEU A 162 -5.52 49.91 -8.82
N ASN A 163 -6.37 50.82 -9.29
CA ASN A 163 -6.00 52.06 -10.01
C ASN A 163 -5.17 51.80 -11.30
N PRO A 164 -5.58 50.85 -12.19
CA PRO A 164 -4.73 50.42 -13.31
C PRO A 164 -4.54 51.53 -14.40
N ASN A 165 -5.49 52.44 -14.51
CA ASN A 165 -5.45 53.48 -15.55
C ASN A 165 -5.58 54.85 -14.87
N GLN A 166 -4.58 55.70 -15.07
CA GLN A 166 -4.54 57.04 -14.48
C GLN A 166 -4.10 58.08 -15.50
N THR A 167 -4.65 59.27 -15.37
CA THR A 167 -4.13 60.47 -16.03
C THR A 167 -3.63 61.41 -14.93
N VAL A 168 -2.37 61.73 -14.97
CA VAL A 168 -1.73 62.61 -13.97
C VAL A 168 -1.05 63.77 -14.66
N VAL A 169 -0.98 64.90 -13.95
CA VAL A 169 -0.20 66.04 -14.41
C VAL A 169 1.27 65.81 -14.06
N ASP A 170 2.18 66.10 -14.99
CA ASP A 170 3.63 65.99 -14.75
C ASP A 170 4.03 66.71 -13.48
N GLY A 171 4.94 66.12 -12.71
CA GLY A 171 5.34 66.62 -11.41
C GLY A 171 4.32 66.40 -10.29
N LYS A 172 3.22 65.70 -10.52
CA LYS A 172 2.29 65.28 -9.47
C LYS A 172 2.36 63.76 -9.24
N PRO A 173 2.25 63.31 -7.97
CA PRO A 173 2.39 61.88 -7.70
C PRO A 173 1.23 61.07 -8.34
N VAL A 174 1.55 59.86 -8.83
CA VAL A 174 0.53 58.90 -9.22
C VAL A 174 -0.18 58.34 -7.98
N THR A 175 -1.44 58.00 -8.11
CA THR A 175 -2.11 57.19 -7.10
C THR A 175 -1.52 55.79 -7.17
N SER A 176 -1.08 55.24 -6.05
CA SER A 176 -0.40 53.93 -6.02
C SER A 176 -1.25 52.85 -6.73
N VAL A 177 -0.59 52.13 -7.67
CA VAL A 177 -1.18 50.97 -8.35
C VAL A 177 -0.75 49.73 -7.60
N THR A 178 -1.68 49.03 -6.99
CA THR A 178 -1.39 47.80 -6.25
C THR A 178 -1.82 46.60 -7.05
N ILE A 179 -0.89 45.66 -7.24
CA ILE A 179 -1.12 44.39 -7.95
C ILE A 179 -1.26 43.28 -6.92
N THR A 180 -2.43 42.66 -6.85
CA THR A 180 -2.72 41.55 -5.92
C THR A 180 -2.91 40.27 -6.75
N PRO A 181 -1.90 39.40 -6.81
CA PRO A 181 -2.01 38.12 -7.49
C PRO A 181 -3.08 37.26 -6.83
N GLY A 182 -3.85 36.53 -7.62
CA GLY A 182 -4.79 35.53 -7.12
C GLY A 182 -4.12 34.39 -6.39
N ASN A 183 -2.90 34.02 -6.79
CA ASN A 183 -2.02 33.14 -6.01
C ASN A 183 -1.01 33.99 -5.22
N PRO A 184 -1.03 33.93 -3.86
CA PRO A 184 -0.14 34.73 -3.02
C PRO A 184 1.37 34.48 -3.29
N THR A 185 1.71 33.29 -3.76
CA THR A 185 3.09 32.88 -4.06
C THR A 185 3.54 33.25 -5.48
N ALA A 186 2.65 33.80 -6.29
CA ALA A 186 3.00 34.19 -7.65
C ALA A 186 3.96 35.37 -7.67
N THR A 187 4.95 35.28 -8.57
CA THR A 187 5.88 36.38 -8.86
C THR A 187 5.17 37.38 -9.76
N VAL A 188 5.29 38.67 -9.43
CA VAL A 188 4.86 39.77 -10.27
C VAL A 188 6.08 40.43 -10.87
N THR A 189 6.07 40.58 -12.19
CA THR A 189 7.12 41.28 -12.95
C THR A 189 6.48 42.46 -13.66
N VAL A 190 7.11 43.62 -13.56
CA VAL A 190 6.73 44.86 -14.25
C VAL A 190 7.88 45.24 -15.16
N ASP A 191 7.58 45.61 -16.40
CA ASP A 191 8.57 46.20 -17.31
C ASP A 191 8.78 47.67 -16.95
N GLU A 192 9.79 47.90 -16.11
CA GLU A 192 10.10 49.24 -15.61
C GLU A 192 10.55 50.19 -16.72
N SER A 193 11.03 49.67 -17.86
CA SER A 193 11.39 50.52 -19.02
C SER A 193 10.18 51.23 -19.66
N LYS A 194 8.98 50.79 -19.33
CA LYS A 194 7.71 51.37 -19.78
C LYS A 194 7.09 52.34 -18.76
N LEU A 195 7.68 52.46 -17.58
CA LEU A 195 7.21 53.41 -16.59
C LEU A 195 7.76 54.83 -16.93
N PRO A 196 6.98 55.88 -16.69
CA PRO A 196 7.48 57.25 -16.81
C PRO A 196 8.66 57.48 -15.87
N ASN A 197 9.60 58.31 -16.30
CA ASN A 197 10.74 58.70 -15.43
C ASN A 197 10.22 59.23 -14.09
N GLY A 198 10.79 58.81 -12.96
CA GLY A 198 10.33 59.15 -11.62
C GLY A 198 9.19 58.27 -11.05
N VAL A 199 8.74 57.28 -11.82
CA VAL A 199 7.78 56.24 -11.34
C VAL A 199 8.54 54.89 -11.28
N THR A 200 8.36 54.16 -10.18
CA THR A 200 9.08 52.90 -9.93
C THR A 200 8.13 51.80 -9.46
N TYR A 201 8.58 50.55 -9.60
CA TYR A 201 7.90 49.39 -9.06
C TYR A 201 8.62 48.86 -7.82
N ASP A 202 7.88 48.62 -6.75
CA ASP A 202 8.37 47.90 -5.55
C ASP A 202 7.92 46.45 -5.60
N PRO A 203 8.84 45.49 -5.76
CA PRO A 203 8.50 44.06 -5.83
C PRO A 203 8.07 43.47 -4.49
N VAL A 204 8.37 44.12 -3.35
CA VAL A 204 7.98 43.64 -2.02
C VAL A 204 6.52 43.93 -1.78
N THR A 205 6.11 45.19 -2.01
CA THR A 205 4.72 45.62 -1.83
C THR A 205 3.87 45.35 -3.08
N LYS A 206 4.51 44.97 -4.19
CA LYS A 206 3.87 44.79 -5.51
C LYS A 206 3.11 46.09 -5.95
N THR A 207 3.72 47.22 -5.74
CA THR A 207 3.11 48.54 -5.93
C THR A 207 3.93 49.38 -6.91
N ILE A 208 3.25 50.04 -7.84
CA ILE A 208 3.84 51.09 -8.70
C ILE A 208 3.48 52.44 -8.08
N SER A 209 4.47 53.29 -7.86
CA SER A 209 4.29 54.61 -7.30
C SER A 209 5.39 55.58 -7.73
N GLY A 210 5.23 56.84 -7.44
CA GLY A 210 6.21 57.86 -7.74
C GLY A 210 5.59 59.12 -8.33
N THR A 211 6.43 60.01 -8.79
CA THR A 211 6.04 61.28 -9.41
C THR A 211 6.69 61.36 -10.81
N PRO A 212 5.91 61.32 -11.88
CA PRO A 212 6.46 61.39 -13.23
C PRO A 212 7.14 62.73 -13.41
N ASN A 213 8.30 62.66 -14.10
CA ASN A 213 9.06 63.80 -14.54
C ASN A 213 9.49 63.55 -16.00
N VAL A 214 8.63 63.98 -16.92
CA VAL A 214 8.82 63.82 -18.36
C VAL A 214 9.58 65.04 -18.87
N THR A 215 10.74 64.78 -19.47
CA THR A 215 11.66 65.88 -19.94
C THR A 215 11.71 65.96 -21.46
N ASP A 216 11.10 65.05 -22.17
CA ASP A 216 11.16 64.89 -23.63
C ASP A 216 9.78 64.94 -24.28
N TRP A 217 8.96 65.94 -23.88
CA TRP A 217 7.65 66.17 -24.52
C TRP A 217 7.85 66.46 -26.03
N GLY A 218 7.16 65.71 -26.84
CA GLY A 218 7.07 66.00 -28.29
C GLY A 218 6.27 67.28 -28.57
N PRO A 219 6.40 67.85 -29.78
CA PRO A 219 5.78 69.13 -30.14
C PRO A 219 4.25 69.19 -30.06
N SER A 220 3.57 68.10 -29.80
CA SER A 220 2.09 67.99 -29.81
C SER A 220 1.56 67.40 -28.47
N GLU A 221 2.35 67.32 -27.40
CA GLU A 221 2.06 66.58 -26.17
C GLU A 221 1.88 67.48 -24.91
N GLU A 222 1.74 68.84 -25.14
CA GLU A 222 1.44 69.80 -24.05
C GLU A 222 -0.01 69.71 -23.53
#